data_6ade207a05d5c3c9d1f82e4d8eb36876
#
_entry.id   6ade207a05d5c3c9d1f82e4d8eb36876
#
_cell.length_a   1.000
_cell.length_b   1.000
_cell.length_c   1.000
_cell.angle_alpha   90.00
_cell.angle_beta   90.00
_cell.angle_gamma   90.00
#
_symmetry.space_group_name_H-M   'P 1'
#
loop_
_entity.id
_entity.type
_entity.pdbx_description
1 polymer ?
#
loop_
_entity_poly.entity_id
_entity_poly.type
_entity_poly.pdbx_seq_one_letter_code
_entity_poly.pdbx_strand_id
1 'polypeptide(L)'
;MPVPVPRQRAIPAVECGQAPAASPDSGPSKEQAPPGTHQAENAATRRENTRENPTEKREKPTDTSTENSTGTSAGTSTSAGTDRAPTPGVRAESAAPTNLTVLLIEDDPAGSPIVPDLLDQSGKPIRVRTARNLTEAGRLLTDDVHCILLDLALSAPAPARTNTDGGGSGNGGDAEGDDELAVLRHVLELAPRHAVLALTSSSDAERGAEAVAVGAQDYLFRDELDGRLLSRAIRYAVERKRSDSAERRLAEGRLRAQENRRLERGLLPTPLLAGSPLRFAARYRPGRSRALLGGDFYDVVRTPDGTVHAMIGDVCGHGPDEAALGVELRIAWRALTLAGLCGDELLGTLQQVLEHERSDDEIFATLCAVDISPDGRRAGLCLAGHPSPLLSRPGTPARLLPYDNNGPALGLLPGARWPRMQVELGAEWSLMLYTDGLIEGHVGGGRERLGQDGMVELVRRQRAEGLTGEELLRATVNEVRELNGGELADDLAVVLLDRTA
;
A
#
# COMPACT_ATOMS: atom_id res chain seq x y z
N MET A 1 -19.85 -45.65 -2.34
CA MET A 1 -21.21 -45.24 -1.97
C MET A 1 -21.24 -43.72 -1.95
N PRO A 2 -21.95 -43.06 -2.85
CA PRO A 2 -22.01 -41.59 -2.85
C PRO A 2 -23.01 -41.10 -1.81
N VAL A 3 -22.63 -40.05 -1.11
CA VAL A 3 -23.41 -39.37 -0.07
C VAL A 3 -24.50 -38.52 -0.75
N PRO A 4 -25.76 -38.54 -0.31
CA PRO A 4 -26.83 -37.78 -0.94
C PRO A 4 -26.75 -36.28 -0.59
N VAL A 5 -26.86 -35.43 -1.63
CA VAL A 5 -26.95 -33.97 -1.54
C VAL A 5 -28.36 -33.60 -1.07
N PRO A 6 -28.52 -32.72 -0.07
CA PRO A 6 -29.83 -32.27 0.38
C PRO A 6 -30.49 -31.35 -0.65
N ARG A 7 -31.78 -31.63 -0.96
CA ARG A 7 -32.61 -30.81 -1.83
C ARG A 7 -32.85 -29.43 -1.21
N GLN A 8 -32.53 -28.38 -1.94
CA GLN A 8 -32.90 -27.00 -1.60
C GLN A 8 -34.42 -26.87 -1.57
N ARG A 9 -34.94 -26.35 -0.47
CA ARG A 9 -36.35 -25.92 -0.37
C ARG A 9 -36.50 -24.61 -1.18
N ALA A 10 -37.50 -24.61 -2.07
CA ALA A 10 -37.92 -23.40 -2.78
C ALA A 10 -38.45 -22.36 -1.79
N ILE A 11 -37.95 -21.16 -1.90
CA ILE A 11 -38.44 -19.97 -1.19
C ILE A 11 -39.69 -19.52 -1.94
N PRO A 12 -40.84 -19.28 -1.28
CA PRO A 12 -42.03 -18.76 -1.96
C PRO A 12 -41.79 -17.33 -2.45
N ALA A 13 -42.26 -17.05 -3.69
CA ALA A 13 -42.25 -15.71 -4.26
C ALA A 13 -43.13 -14.77 -3.42
N VAL A 14 -42.54 -13.66 -2.99
CA VAL A 14 -43.28 -12.55 -2.39
C VAL A 14 -43.91 -11.76 -3.54
N GLU A 15 -45.22 -11.81 -3.67
CA GLU A 15 -45.97 -10.97 -4.59
C GLU A 15 -45.87 -9.50 -4.12
N CYS A 16 -45.35 -8.64 -4.98
CA CYS A 16 -45.41 -7.18 -4.81
C CYS A 16 -46.86 -6.73 -4.87
N GLY A 17 -47.44 -6.35 -3.73
CA GLY A 17 -48.76 -5.77 -3.63
C GLY A 17 -48.81 -4.42 -4.35
N GLN A 18 -49.78 -4.31 -5.27
CA GLN A 18 -50.16 -3.07 -5.91
C GLN A 18 -50.70 -2.07 -4.88
N ALA A 19 -50.19 -0.81 -4.94
CA ALA A 19 -50.74 0.30 -4.20
C ALA A 19 -52.16 0.64 -4.69
N PRO A 20 -53.12 0.98 -3.78
CA PRO A 20 -54.45 1.34 -4.18
C PRO A 20 -54.50 2.78 -4.77
N ALA A 21 -55.27 2.89 -5.87
CA ALA A 21 -55.56 4.15 -6.56
C ALA A 21 -56.38 5.10 -5.65
N ALA A 22 -55.95 6.36 -5.59
CA ALA A 22 -56.72 7.43 -4.98
C ALA A 22 -57.88 7.85 -5.87
N SER A 23 -59.09 7.92 -5.31
CA SER A 23 -60.27 8.60 -5.89
C SER A 23 -60.43 9.99 -5.26
N PRO A 24 -60.91 10.97 -6.03
CA PRO A 24 -61.05 12.35 -5.57
C PRO A 24 -62.46 12.59 -5.00
N ASP A 25 -62.63 13.37 -3.95
CA ASP A 25 -63.58 14.45 -3.86
C ASP A 25 -63.79 14.96 -2.42
N SER A 26 -63.98 16.31 -2.34
CA SER A 26 -64.68 17.10 -1.34
C SER A 26 -63.80 18.10 -0.55
N GLY A 27 -63.81 19.35 -1.02
CA GLY A 27 -63.40 20.51 -0.23
C GLY A 27 -64.52 21.01 0.73
N PRO A 28 -64.52 22.27 1.19
CA PRO A 28 -63.65 22.83 2.20
C PRO A 28 -64.42 23.28 3.47
N SER A 29 -63.75 23.41 4.61
CA SER A 29 -64.32 24.18 5.73
C SER A 29 -63.25 24.96 6.48
N LYS A 30 -63.62 26.20 6.72
CA LYS A 30 -62.94 27.35 7.27
C LYS A 30 -62.70 27.32 8.78
N GLU A 31 -61.85 28.31 9.17
CA GLU A 31 -61.79 29.02 10.47
C GLU A 31 -60.97 28.32 11.58
N GLN A 32 -59.97 28.89 12.21
CA GLN A 32 -59.81 30.20 12.85
C GLN A 32 -58.33 30.38 13.31
N ALA A 33 -57.78 31.58 13.11
CA ALA A 33 -56.70 32.16 13.90
C ALA A 33 -57.30 33.30 14.75
N PRO A 34 -56.58 34.08 15.54
CA PRO A 34 -55.32 34.07 16.30
C PRO A 34 -55.55 34.41 17.81
N PRO A 35 -54.77 35.16 18.63
CA PRO A 35 -53.55 35.96 18.43
C PRO A 35 -52.53 35.97 19.63
N GLY A 36 -51.47 36.78 19.45
CA GLY A 36 -50.76 37.47 20.56
C GLY A 36 -49.25 37.34 20.58
N THR A 37 -48.54 38.21 19.94
CA THR A 37 -47.71 39.36 20.37
C THR A 37 -46.74 39.08 21.56
N HIS A 38 -45.42 39.28 21.33
CA HIS A 38 -44.65 40.35 21.94
C HIS A 38 -43.29 40.56 21.27
N GLN A 39 -43.06 41.83 20.99
CA GLN A 39 -41.87 42.54 20.52
C GLN A 39 -40.77 42.58 21.62
N ALA A 40 -39.52 42.72 21.20
CA ALA A 40 -38.52 43.72 21.61
C ALA A 40 -37.21 43.38 20.88
N GLU A 41 -36.73 44.07 19.87
CA GLU A 41 -35.90 45.30 19.89
C GLU A 41 -34.63 45.20 20.74
N ASN A 42 -33.47 45.28 20.01
CA ASN A 42 -32.40 46.29 20.11
C ASN A 42 -31.18 45.75 19.32
N ALA A 43 -30.82 46.34 18.22
CA ALA A 43 -30.10 47.60 17.97
C ALA A 43 -28.57 47.53 18.21
N ALA A 44 -27.88 47.55 17.10
CA ALA A 44 -26.68 48.34 16.74
C ALA A 44 -25.37 48.20 17.56
N THR A 45 -24.28 47.90 16.89
CA THR A 45 -23.24 48.91 16.67
C THR A 45 -22.15 48.43 15.67
N ARG A 46 -22.06 49.19 14.64
CA ARG A 46 -21.08 49.36 13.58
C ARG A 46 -19.73 49.77 14.17
N ARG A 47 -18.62 49.20 13.71
CA ARG A 47 -17.34 49.93 13.58
C ARG A 47 -16.55 49.42 12.39
N GLU A 48 -16.50 50.23 11.38
CA GLU A 48 -15.49 50.35 10.33
C GLU A 48 -14.14 50.64 10.93
N ASN A 49 -13.10 50.05 10.38
CA ASN A 49 -11.78 50.71 10.36
C ASN A 49 -11.03 50.32 9.09
N THR A 50 -11.13 51.20 8.15
CA THR A 50 -10.24 51.42 7.00
C THR A 50 -8.87 51.86 7.48
N ARG A 51 -7.81 51.27 6.95
CA ARG A 51 -6.53 51.98 6.78
C ARG A 51 -5.74 51.40 5.63
N GLU A 52 -5.38 52.27 4.81
CA GLU A 52 -4.66 52.42 3.57
C GLU A 52 -3.24 51.89 3.53
N ASN A 53 -2.82 51.60 2.31
CA ASN A 53 -1.52 51.37 1.75
C ASN A 53 -0.60 52.63 1.86
N PRO A 54 0.73 52.50 1.84
CA PRO A 54 1.36 52.99 0.60
C PRO A 54 2.56 52.13 0.08
N THR A 55 2.59 52.11 -1.23
CA THR A 55 3.67 51.91 -2.20
C THR A 55 5.03 52.45 -1.83
N GLU A 56 6.09 51.71 -2.08
CA GLU A 56 7.35 52.27 -2.51
C GLU A 56 8.14 51.36 -3.46
N LYS A 57 8.46 51.94 -4.61
CA LYS A 57 9.36 51.50 -5.67
C LYS A 57 10.80 51.64 -5.27
N ARG A 58 11.68 50.71 -5.71
CA ARG A 58 13.06 51.03 -6.17
C ARG A 58 13.59 49.83 -6.98
N GLU A 59 13.74 49.99 -8.22
CA GLU A 59 14.84 50.20 -9.19
C GLU A 59 16.03 49.27 -9.09
N LYS A 60 16.31 48.71 -10.26
CA LYS A 60 17.54 48.02 -10.71
C LYS A 60 18.76 48.95 -10.69
N PRO A 61 19.96 48.35 -10.74
CA PRO A 61 20.74 48.61 -11.95
C PRO A 61 21.38 47.38 -12.59
N THR A 62 21.52 47.47 -13.87
CA THR A 62 22.33 46.84 -14.90
C THR A 62 23.85 47.07 -14.70
N ASP A 63 24.66 46.11 -15.13
CA ASP A 63 25.76 46.24 -16.09
C ASP A 63 26.61 44.96 -16.11
N THR A 64 26.78 44.40 -17.25
CA THR A 64 27.68 44.47 -18.41
C THR A 64 29.02 43.75 -18.28
N SER A 65 29.24 42.91 -19.29
CA SER A 65 30.51 42.65 -20.05
C SER A 65 31.49 41.67 -19.39
N THR A 66 32.19 40.79 -20.03
CA THR A 66 32.76 40.72 -21.40
C THR A 66 33.40 39.37 -21.60
N GLU A 67 33.18 38.78 -22.77
CA GLU A 67 34.06 38.16 -23.78
C GLU A 67 35.29 37.32 -23.43
N ASN A 68 35.37 36.29 -24.23
CA ASN A 68 36.55 35.76 -25.01
C ASN A 68 37.12 34.45 -24.43
N SER A 69 37.52 33.46 -25.19
CA SER A 69 37.66 33.19 -26.63
C SER A 69 38.18 31.75 -26.81
N THR A 70 37.77 31.14 -27.92
CA THR A 70 38.50 30.28 -28.83
C THR A 70 39.33 29.08 -28.36
N GLY A 71 39.08 27.95 -29.04
CA GLY A 71 40.03 26.84 -29.14
C GLY A 71 39.46 25.63 -29.88
N THR A 72 39.60 25.63 -31.19
CA THR A 72 39.34 24.59 -32.17
C THR A 72 40.21 23.35 -31.97
N SER A 73 39.70 22.12 -32.15
CA SER A 73 40.22 21.23 -33.19
C SER A 73 39.47 19.90 -33.27
N ALA A 74 39.35 19.46 -34.50
CA ALA A 74 38.65 18.30 -35.02
C ALA A 74 39.39 16.98 -34.72
N GLY A 75 38.61 15.89 -34.68
CA GLY A 75 39.11 14.53 -34.69
C GLY A 75 37.98 13.53 -34.90
N THR A 76 37.72 13.23 -36.16
CA THR A 76 36.90 12.15 -36.69
C THR A 76 37.44 10.77 -36.29
N SER A 77 36.62 9.89 -35.76
CA SER A 77 36.69 8.45 -36.07
C SER A 77 35.38 7.74 -35.71
N THR A 78 34.77 7.21 -36.73
CA THR A 78 33.67 6.27 -36.80
C THR A 78 34.00 4.94 -36.11
N SER A 79 33.14 4.45 -35.19
CA SER A 79 32.94 3.01 -35.03
C SER A 79 31.54 2.73 -34.47
N ALA A 80 30.83 1.90 -35.23
CA ALA A 80 29.51 1.39 -34.88
C ALA A 80 29.56 0.54 -33.59
N GLY A 81 28.74 0.86 -32.64
CA GLY A 81 28.53 0.08 -31.41
C GLY A 81 27.03 -0.02 -31.13
N THR A 82 26.53 -1.23 -31.20
CA THR A 82 25.18 -1.66 -30.92
C THR A 82 24.70 -1.15 -29.58
N ASP A 83 23.65 -0.34 -29.58
CA ASP A 83 22.93 0.14 -28.45
C ASP A 83 22.17 -1.01 -27.80
N ARG A 84 22.65 -1.42 -26.63
CA ARG A 84 21.96 -2.33 -25.71
C ARG A 84 21.42 -1.46 -24.57
N ALA A 85 20.10 -1.36 -24.49
CA ALA A 85 19.39 -0.66 -23.44
C ALA A 85 19.87 -1.09 -22.05
N PRO A 86 20.02 -0.15 -21.08
CA PRO A 86 20.38 -0.51 -19.71
C PRO A 86 19.19 -1.17 -19.00
N THR A 87 19.41 -2.38 -18.54
CA THR A 87 18.56 -3.11 -17.59
C THR A 87 18.40 -2.29 -16.30
N PRO A 88 17.20 -2.22 -15.69
CA PRO A 88 17.00 -1.46 -14.44
C PRO A 88 17.87 -2.05 -13.33
N GLY A 89 18.61 -1.15 -12.68
CA GLY A 89 19.60 -1.43 -11.69
C GLY A 89 19.10 -2.31 -10.55
N VAL A 90 19.60 -3.53 -10.50
CA VAL A 90 19.73 -4.29 -9.27
C VAL A 90 20.60 -3.43 -8.35
N ARG A 91 20.04 -2.95 -7.23
CA ARG A 91 20.83 -2.34 -6.16
C ARG A 91 21.97 -3.28 -5.86
N ALA A 92 23.18 -2.79 -5.99
CA ALA A 92 24.40 -3.51 -5.69
C ALA A 92 24.24 -4.22 -4.35
N GLU A 93 24.35 -5.55 -4.35
CA GLU A 93 24.54 -6.34 -3.17
C GLU A 93 25.73 -5.74 -2.41
N SER A 94 25.47 -5.36 -1.16
CA SER A 94 26.45 -4.80 -0.24
C SER A 94 27.68 -5.72 -0.25
N ALA A 95 28.78 -5.25 -0.77
CA ALA A 95 30.08 -5.92 -0.71
C ALA A 95 30.33 -6.35 0.74
N ALA A 96 30.84 -7.56 0.95
CA ALA A 96 31.18 -8.09 2.27
C ALA A 96 32.00 -7.02 3.03
N PRO A 97 31.65 -6.70 4.29
CA PRO A 97 32.36 -5.67 5.04
C PRO A 97 33.83 -6.04 5.11
N THR A 98 34.67 -5.10 4.71
CA THR A 98 36.12 -5.27 4.75
C THR A 98 36.62 -5.41 6.18
N ASN A 99 35.90 -4.88 7.17
CA ASN A 99 36.20 -4.94 8.60
C ASN A 99 35.07 -5.70 9.33
N LEU A 100 35.38 -6.88 9.90
CA LEU A 100 34.46 -7.61 10.75
C LEU A 100 34.66 -7.26 12.21
N THR A 101 33.57 -7.23 12.98
CA THR A 101 33.61 -7.12 14.45
C THR A 101 33.07 -8.42 15.03
N VAL A 102 33.81 -8.99 15.96
CA VAL A 102 33.48 -10.22 16.66
C VAL A 102 33.31 -9.93 18.15
N LEU A 103 32.26 -10.48 18.75
CA LEU A 103 32.06 -10.49 20.20
C LEU A 103 32.48 -11.84 20.76
N LEU A 104 33.55 -11.86 21.55
CA LEU A 104 34.02 -13.02 22.28
C LEU A 104 33.37 -13.04 23.66
N ILE A 105 32.75 -14.16 24.04
CA ILE A 105 32.10 -14.33 25.35
C ILE A 105 32.84 -15.47 26.07
N GLU A 106 33.62 -15.13 27.10
CA GLU A 106 34.40 -16.06 27.91
C GLU A 106 34.56 -15.52 29.35
N ASP A 107 34.62 -16.39 30.36
CA ASP A 107 34.69 -15.99 31.78
C ASP A 107 36.09 -15.68 32.27
N ASP A 108 37.13 -16.18 31.61
CA ASP A 108 38.53 -15.89 31.95
C ASP A 108 39.30 -15.18 30.85
N PRO A 109 39.08 -13.85 30.67
CA PRO A 109 39.83 -13.07 29.71
C PRO A 109 41.29 -12.80 30.10
N ALA A 110 41.69 -13.10 31.36
CA ALA A 110 43.04 -12.90 31.83
C ALA A 110 43.98 -14.09 31.48
N GLY A 111 43.39 -15.26 31.23
CA GLY A 111 44.13 -16.48 30.89
C GLY A 111 44.42 -16.67 29.41
N SER A 112 43.79 -15.89 28.52
CA SER A 112 43.98 -16.14 27.09
C SER A 112 43.73 -14.90 26.22
N PRO A 113 44.75 -14.08 25.96
CA PRO A 113 44.74 -13.15 24.83
C PRO A 113 44.81 -13.90 23.47
N ILE A 114 44.64 -15.21 23.46
CA ILE A 114 44.87 -16.10 22.30
C ILE A 114 44.01 -15.68 21.11
N VAL A 115 42.71 -15.42 21.30
CA VAL A 115 41.80 -15.11 20.18
C VAL A 115 42.12 -13.75 19.53
N PRO A 116 42.25 -12.62 20.25
CA PRO A 116 42.68 -11.35 19.67
C PRO A 116 44.04 -11.45 18.96
N ASP A 117 45.05 -12.07 19.60
CA ASP A 117 46.39 -12.18 19.05
C ASP A 117 46.42 -13.07 17.78
N LEU A 118 45.66 -14.15 17.74
CA LEU A 118 45.53 -14.99 16.55
C LEU A 118 44.89 -14.27 15.40
N LEU A 119 43.87 -13.45 15.66
CA LEU A 119 43.20 -12.68 14.63
C LEU A 119 44.05 -11.52 14.09
N ASP A 120 44.82 -10.87 14.91
CA ASP A 120 45.81 -9.85 14.48
C ASP A 120 46.87 -10.42 13.54
N GLN A 121 47.33 -11.67 13.80
CA GLN A 121 48.29 -12.37 12.96
C GLN A 121 47.68 -12.83 11.61
N SER A 122 46.39 -12.86 11.47
CA SER A 122 45.72 -13.37 10.26
C SER A 122 45.82 -12.45 9.03
N GLY A 123 46.33 -11.21 9.18
CA GLY A 123 46.60 -10.27 8.11
C GLY A 123 45.34 -9.57 7.53
N LYS A 124 44.13 -9.82 8.07
CA LYS A 124 42.90 -9.10 7.72
C LYS A 124 42.28 -8.58 9.02
N PRO A 125 42.02 -7.28 9.15
CA PRO A 125 41.57 -6.70 10.41
C PRO A 125 40.18 -7.25 10.80
N ILE A 126 40.14 -7.92 11.95
CA ILE A 126 38.94 -8.33 12.65
C ILE A 126 39.00 -7.68 14.03
N ARG A 127 38.02 -6.86 14.34
CA ARG A 127 37.91 -6.23 15.67
C ARG A 127 37.33 -7.25 16.64
N VAL A 128 37.93 -7.40 17.81
CA VAL A 128 37.43 -8.26 18.89
C VAL A 128 36.95 -7.39 20.04
N ARG A 129 35.77 -7.67 20.54
CA ARG A 129 35.25 -7.19 21.82
C ARG A 129 35.07 -8.39 22.72
N THR A 130 35.48 -8.29 23.97
CA THR A 130 35.39 -9.41 24.92
C THR A 130 34.39 -9.06 26.02
N ALA A 131 33.50 -10.01 26.31
CA ALA A 131 32.54 -9.99 27.40
C ALA A 131 32.80 -11.14 28.36
N ARG A 132 32.77 -10.90 29.66
CA ARG A 132 33.03 -11.89 30.71
C ARG A 132 31.78 -12.67 31.13
N ASN A 133 30.60 -12.18 30.74
CA ASN A 133 29.32 -12.80 31.07
C ASN A 133 28.26 -12.31 30.11
N LEU A 134 27.06 -12.92 30.20
CA LEU A 134 25.93 -12.61 29.30
C LEU A 134 25.39 -11.16 29.48
N THR A 135 25.48 -10.59 30.67
CA THR A 135 25.04 -9.19 30.91
C THR A 135 25.93 -8.20 30.21
N GLU A 136 27.24 -8.42 30.22
CA GLU A 136 28.21 -7.60 29.50
C GLU A 136 28.09 -7.82 27.99
N ALA A 137 27.89 -9.07 27.55
CA ALA A 137 27.64 -9.41 26.17
C ALA A 137 26.45 -8.65 25.60
N GLY A 138 25.33 -8.58 26.31
CA GLY A 138 24.14 -7.82 25.89
C GLY A 138 24.41 -6.31 25.70
N ARG A 139 25.34 -5.72 26.48
CA ARG A 139 25.71 -4.30 26.32
C ARG A 139 26.67 -4.07 25.15
N LEU A 140 27.51 -5.07 24.83
CA LEU A 140 28.50 -4.97 23.75
C LEU A 140 27.94 -5.45 22.41
N LEU A 141 26.76 -6.07 22.40
CA LEU A 141 26.06 -6.53 21.21
C LEU A 141 25.38 -5.35 20.53
N THR A 142 26.09 -4.73 19.61
CA THR A 142 25.64 -3.59 18.81
C THR A 142 25.54 -3.98 17.34
N ASP A 143 24.89 -3.16 16.51
CA ASP A 143 24.61 -3.45 15.08
C ASP A 143 25.89 -3.71 14.25
N ASP A 144 27.05 -3.30 14.71
CA ASP A 144 28.34 -3.53 14.05
C ASP A 144 28.99 -4.86 14.41
N VAL A 145 28.43 -5.63 15.34
CA VAL A 145 28.87 -7.00 15.61
C VAL A 145 28.38 -7.92 14.49
N HIS A 146 29.24 -8.77 13.98
CA HIS A 146 28.94 -9.67 12.86
C HIS A 146 28.91 -11.14 13.27
N CYS A 147 29.72 -11.51 14.25
CA CYS A 147 29.87 -12.88 14.74
C CYS A 147 30.07 -12.88 16.26
N ILE A 148 29.55 -13.89 16.91
CA ILE A 148 29.77 -14.18 18.32
C ILE A 148 30.61 -15.43 18.41
N LEU A 149 31.70 -15.38 19.19
CA LEU A 149 32.46 -16.55 19.63
C LEU A 149 32.07 -16.83 21.07
N LEU A 150 31.47 -17.97 21.34
CA LEU A 150 30.97 -18.35 22.65
C LEU A 150 31.80 -19.51 23.20
N ASP A 151 32.40 -19.31 24.34
CA ASP A 151 33.02 -20.41 25.09
C ASP A 151 31.93 -21.24 25.77
N LEU A 152 31.87 -22.53 25.44
CA LEU A 152 30.93 -23.47 26.04
C LEU A 152 31.26 -23.83 27.49
N ALA A 153 32.45 -23.50 27.99
CA ALA A 153 32.81 -23.65 29.40
C ALA A 153 32.17 -22.58 30.30
N LEU A 154 31.54 -21.56 29.71
CA LEU A 154 30.88 -20.47 30.45
C LEU A 154 29.69 -21.02 31.24
N SER A 155 29.73 -20.89 32.58
CA SER A 155 28.63 -21.32 33.42
C SER A 155 27.42 -20.42 33.32
N ALA A 156 26.22 -20.99 33.30
CA ALA A 156 24.98 -20.24 33.34
C ALA A 156 24.89 -19.40 34.64
N PRO A 157 24.41 -18.13 34.59
CA PRO A 157 24.17 -17.37 35.80
C PRO A 157 23.13 -18.11 36.66
N ALA A 158 23.47 -18.37 37.94
CA ALA A 158 22.55 -19.01 38.88
C ALA A 158 21.20 -18.25 38.89
N PRO A 159 20.06 -18.96 38.81
CA PRO A 159 18.75 -18.27 38.83
C PRO A 159 18.64 -17.46 40.12
N ALA A 160 18.22 -16.21 40.00
CA ALA A 160 17.99 -15.32 41.16
C ALA A 160 17.06 -16.05 42.15
N ARG A 161 17.57 -16.41 43.29
CA ARG A 161 16.75 -17.00 44.35
C ARG A 161 15.72 -15.92 44.78
N THR A 162 14.50 -16.11 44.37
CA THR A 162 13.39 -15.41 45.00
C THR A 162 13.26 -15.99 46.42
N ASN A 163 13.62 -15.19 47.41
CA ASN A 163 13.34 -15.48 48.81
C ASN A 163 11.82 -15.54 49.00
N THR A 164 11.25 -16.73 48.89
CA THR A 164 9.97 -17.06 49.52
C THR A 164 10.31 -17.93 50.74
N ASP A 165 10.25 -17.31 51.92
CA ASP A 165 10.21 -18.01 53.20
C ASP A 165 9.03 -18.98 53.20
N GLY A 166 9.36 -20.28 53.31
CA GLY A 166 8.37 -21.33 53.46
C GLY A 166 9.04 -22.68 53.63
N GLY A 167 9.31 -23.07 54.86
CA GLY A 167 9.92 -24.37 55.21
C GLY A 167 9.11 -25.54 54.65
N GLY A 168 9.81 -26.47 54.00
CA GLY A 168 9.31 -27.76 53.56
C GLY A 168 10.48 -28.66 53.25
N SER A 169 10.88 -29.50 54.26
CA SER A 169 11.78 -30.60 54.09
C SER A 169 11.15 -31.64 53.19
N GLY A 170 11.75 -31.92 52.01
CA GLY A 170 11.30 -32.89 51.05
C GLY A 170 12.47 -33.36 50.21
N ASN A 171 12.97 -34.49 50.56
CA ASN A 171 13.74 -35.54 49.90
C ASN A 171 14.29 -35.28 48.50
N GLY A 172 15.61 -35.36 48.35
CA GLY A 172 16.34 -35.32 47.11
C GLY A 172 15.98 -36.46 46.16
N GLY A 173 15.87 -36.11 44.92
CA GLY A 173 15.72 -37.02 43.81
C GLY A 173 16.05 -36.27 42.49
N ASP A 174 17.27 -36.48 42.04
CA ASP A 174 17.78 -36.42 40.66
C ASP A 174 16.86 -35.74 39.59
N ALA A 175 17.08 -34.47 39.35
CA ALA A 175 16.75 -33.80 38.08
C ALA A 175 17.47 -32.44 37.98
N GLU A 176 18.79 -32.41 38.19
CA GLU A 176 19.65 -31.32 37.70
C GLU A 176 20.62 -31.94 36.69
N GLY A 177 20.09 -32.30 35.53
CA GLY A 177 20.88 -32.27 34.33
C GLY A 177 21.13 -30.80 34.05
N ASP A 178 22.29 -30.32 34.49
CA ASP A 178 22.79 -28.99 34.14
C ASP A 178 22.66 -28.87 32.63
N ASP A 179 21.77 -27.97 32.14
CA ASP A 179 21.61 -27.78 30.68
C ASP A 179 22.89 -27.10 30.17
N GLU A 180 23.86 -27.93 29.86
CA GLU A 180 25.22 -27.54 29.45
C GLU A 180 25.23 -26.55 28.27
N LEU A 181 24.11 -26.45 27.53
CA LEU A 181 23.93 -25.54 26.40
C LEU A 181 22.96 -24.41 26.69
N ALA A 182 22.53 -24.21 27.95
CA ALA A 182 21.61 -23.14 28.32
C ALA A 182 22.14 -21.75 27.93
N VAL A 183 23.42 -21.50 28.11
CA VAL A 183 24.11 -20.28 27.72
C VAL A 183 24.04 -20.05 26.21
N LEU A 184 24.26 -21.08 25.42
CA LEU A 184 24.19 -21.03 23.96
C LEU A 184 22.76 -20.68 23.50
N ARG A 185 21.75 -21.36 24.06
CA ARG A 185 20.35 -21.06 23.73
C ARG A 185 20.00 -19.60 24.03
N HIS A 186 20.43 -19.12 25.18
CA HIS A 186 20.22 -17.73 25.55
C HIS A 186 20.91 -16.74 24.59
N VAL A 187 22.15 -17.04 24.17
CA VAL A 187 22.87 -16.21 23.19
C VAL A 187 22.17 -16.22 21.82
N LEU A 188 21.66 -17.39 21.39
CA LEU A 188 20.91 -17.50 20.13
C LEU A 188 19.60 -16.72 20.14
N GLU A 189 18.91 -16.68 21.29
CA GLU A 189 17.70 -15.86 21.50
C GLU A 189 18.01 -14.36 21.54
N LEU A 190 19.08 -13.98 22.23
CA LEU A 190 19.53 -12.59 22.35
C LEU A 190 20.00 -12.01 21.01
N ALA A 191 20.65 -12.85 20.20
CA ALA A 191 21.32 -12.44 18.97
C ALA A 191 20.90 -13.25 17.72
N PRO A 192 19.58 -13.30 17.35
CA PRO A 192 19.08 -14.19 16.30
C PRO A 192 19.60 -13.83 14.91
N ARG A 193 20.12 -12.62 14.72
CA ARG A 193 20.67 -12.12 13.45
C ARG A 193 22.18 -12.37 13.29
N HIS A 194 22.89 -12.76 14.36
CA HIS A 194 24.33 -12.92 14.38
C HIS A 194 24.74 -14.36 14.12
N ALA A 195 25.91 -14.52 13.52
CA ALA A 195 26.54 -15.84 13.45
C ALA A 195 27.11 -16.20 14.83
N VAL A 196 26.89 -17.39 15.32
CA VAL A 196 27.44 -17.89 16.59
C VAL A 196 28.36 -19.07 16.32
N LEU A 197 29.62 -18.98 16.72
CA LEU A 197 30.60 -20.05 16.72
C LEU A 197 30.86 -20.46 18.17
N ALA A 198 30.79 -21.77 18.44
CA ALA A 198 31.08 -22.33 19.73
C ALA A 198 32.59 -22.63 19.87
N LEU A 199 33.17 -22.31 21.03
CA LEU A 199 34.52 -22.72 21.40
C LEU A 199 34.42 -23.83 22.45
N THR A 200 35.11 -24.95 22.23
CA THR A 200 35.15 -26.09 23.14
C THR A 200 36.56 -26.65 23.23
N SER A 201 36.83 -27.59 24.14
CA SER A 201 38.10 -28.32 24.17
C SER A 201 38.05 -29.53 23.25
N SER A 202 39.23 -30.02 22.81
CA SER A 202 39.33 -31.23 21.97
C SER A 202 38.85 -32.50 22.70
N SER A 203 38.83 -32.47 24.02
CA SER A 203 38.27 -33.55 24.85
C SER A 203 36.74 -33.57 24.87
N ASP A 204 36.06 -32.53 24.37
CA ASP A 204 34.60 -32.33 24.47
C ASP A 204 33.96 -32.11 23.10
N ALA A 205 34.35 -32.91 22.13
CA ALA A 205 33.89 -32.80 20.74
C ALA A 205 32.38 -33.08 20.60
N GLU A 206 31.81 -33.91 21.46
CA GLU A 206 30.38 -34.24 21.47
C GLU A 206 29.54 -33.01 21.79
N ARG A 207 29.93 -32.25 22.80
CA ARG A 207 29.29 -30.96 23.16
C ARG A 207 29.38 -29.92 22.05
N GLY A 208 30.50 -29.88 21.30
CA GLY A 208 30.64 -29.05 20.11
C GLY A 208 29.64 -29.43 19.04
N ALA A 209 29.43 -30.70 18.77
CA ALA A 209 28.45 -31.19 17.80
C ALA A 209 27.00 -30.90 18.23
N GLU A 210 26.70 -31.05 19.53
CA GLU A 210 25.40 -30.68 20.09
C GLU A 210 25.12 -29.16 19.98
N ALA A 211 26.14 -28.32 20.17
CA ALA A 211 26.03 -26.89 19.99
C ALA A 211 25.58 -26.51 18.56
N VAL A 212 26.09 -27.22 17.54
CA VAL A 212 25.63 -27.03 16.16
C VAL A 212 24.20 -27.50 15.97
N ALA A 213 23.79 -28.61 16.59
CA ALA A 213 22.40 -29.09 16.54
C ALA A 213 21.42 -28.12 17.20
N VAL A 214 21.83 -27.38 18.23
CA VAL A 214 21.04 -26.34 18.90
C VAL A 214 20.93 -25.05 18.06
N GLY A 215 21.93 -24.76 17.18
CA GLY A 215 21.85 -23.60 16.27
C GLY A 215 23.13 -22.80 16.12
N ALA A 216 24.25 -23.19 16.69
CA ALA A 216 25.54 -22.61 16.35
C ALA A 216 25.86 -22.89 14.87
N GLN A 217 26.58 -22.00 14.22
CA GLN A 217 26.97 -22.19 12.82
C GLN A 217 28.08 -23.20 12.66
N ASP A 218 28.97 -23.30 13.66
CA ASP A 218 30.06 -24.23 13.72
C ASP A 218 30.64 -24.27 15.13
N TYR A 219 31.57 -25.22 15.40
CA TYR A 219 32.36 -25.24 16.62
C TYR A 219 33.84 -25.37 16.30
N LEU A 220 34.70 -24.88 17.20
CA LEU A 220 36.14 -24.90 17.06
C LEU A 220 36.78 -25.39 18.35
N PHE A 221 37.84 -26.17 18.23
CA PHE A 221 38.63 -26.57 19.39
C PHE A 221 39.60 -25.47 19.80
N ARG A 222 39.53 -25.06 21.06
CA ARG A 222 40.35 -23.96 21.61
C ARG A 222 41.84 -24.27 21.52
N ASP A 223 42.22 -25.51 21.76
CA ASP A 223 43.58 -26.04 21.76
C ASP A 223 44.18 -26.23 20.35
N GLU A 224 43.34 -26.23 19.31
CA GLU A 224 43.76 -26.35 17.90
C GLU A 224 43.60 -25.05 17.11
N LEU A 225 43.27 -23.93 17.77
CA LEU A 225 43.04 -22.66 17.08
C LEU A 225 44.35 -22.11 16.49
N ASP A 226 44.31 -21.79 15.21
CA ASP A 226 45.26 -20.88 14.57
C ASP A 226 44.53 -19.66 13.95
N GLY A 227 45.26 -18.56 13.73
CA GLY A 227 44.68 -17.32 13.24
C GLY A 227 44.04 -17.42 11.85
N ARG A 228 44.54 -18.35 11.00
CA ARG A 228 43.99 -18.58 9.65
C ARG A 228 42.69 -19.38 9.71
N LEU A 229 42.65 -20.44 10.49
CA LEU A 229 41.46 -21.26 10.71
C LEU A 229 40.37 -20.42 11.32
N LEU A 230 40.63 -19.66 12.39
CA LEU A 230 39.68 -18.82 13.08
C LEU A 230 39.12 -17.71 12.17
N SER A 231 39.99 -16.99 11.48
CA SER A 231 39.56 -15.95 10.54
C SER A 231 38.69 -16.49 9.41
N ARG A 232 39.01 -17.69 8.90
CA ARG A 232 38.23 -18.38 7.87
C ARG A 232 36.86 -18.82 8.41
N ALA A 233 36.81 -19.44 9.59
CA ALA A 233 35.56 -19.88 10.21
C ALA A 233 34.63 -18.72 10.49
N ILE A 234 35.11 -17.59 11.03
CA ILE A 234 34.33 -16.39 11.26
C ILE A 234 33.72 -15.87 9.95
N ARG A 235 34.53 -15.73 8.89
CA ARG A 235 34.04 -15.22 7.59
C ARG A 235 32.99 -16.15 6.99
N TYR A 236 33.23 -17.44 7.05
CA TYR A 236 32.30 -18.45 6.56
C TYR A 236 30.98 -18.42 7.32
N ALA A 237 31.04 -18.40 8.66
CA ALA A 237 29.86 -18.33 9.51
C ALA A 237 29.00 -17.06 9.25
N VAL A 238 29.66 -15.91 9.11
CA VAL A 238 28.99 -14.64 8.79
C VAL A 238 28.33 -14.71 7.42
N GLU A 239 29.02 -15.22 6.41
CA GLU A 239 28.48 -15.30 5.04
C GLU A 239 27.31 -16.30 4.97
N ARG A 240 27.45 -17.46 5.60
CA ARG A 240 26.36 -18.45 5.70
C ARG A 240 25.13 -17.87 6.37
N LYS A 241 25.29 -17.18 7.51
CA LYS A 241 24.15 -16.53 8.22
C LYS A 241 23.46 -15.46 7.38
N ARG A 242 24.22 -14.70 6.58
CA ARG A 242 23.69 -13.72 5.62
C ARG A 242 22.89 -14.38 4.52
N SER A 243 23.44 -15.44 3.92
CA SER A 243 22.78 -16.21 2.87
C SER A 243 21.46 -16.80 3.36
N ASP A 244 21.46 -17.46 4.53
CA ASP A 244 20.26 -18.03 5.14
C ASP A 244 19.21 -16.94 5.43
N SER A 245 19.65 -15.77 5.90
CA SER A 245 18.76 -14.63 6.17
C SER A 245 18.20 -14.02 4.90
N ALA A 246 18.97 -13.92 3.83
CA ALA A 246 18.53 -13.43 2.53
C ALA A 246 17.52 -14.40 1.89
N GLU A 247 17.78 -15.69 1.98
CA GLU A 247 16.87 -16.73 1.46
C GLU A 247 15.53 -16.75 2.20
N ARG A 248 15.55 -16.64 3.53
CA ARG A 248 14.31 -16.49 4.33
C ARG A 248 13.51 -15.25 3.94
N ARG A 249 14.16 -14.09 3.80
CA ARG A 249 13.50 -12.85 3.37
C ARG A 249 12.88 -12.97 1.98
N LEU A 250 13.57 -13.64 1.05
CA LEU A 250 13.04 -13.90 -0.29
C LEU A 250 11.85 -14.86 -0.26
N ALA A 251 11.89 -15.91 0.57
CA ALA A 251 10.79 -16.85 0.73
C ALA A 251 9.57 -16.18 1.36
N GLU A 252 9.75 -15.40 2.44
CA GLU A 252 8.70 -14.60 3.07
C GLU A 252 8.11 -13.57 2.09
N GLY A 253 8.97 -12.89 1.33
CA GLY A 253 8.51 -11.94 0.31
C GLY A 253 7.69 -12.60 -0.80
N ARG A 254 8.07 -13.80 -1.25
CA ARG A 254 7.31 -14.59 -2.23
C ARG A 254 5.96 -15.04 -1.67
N LEU A 255 5.93 -15.51 -0.44
CA LEU A 255 4.68 -15.94 0.22
C LEU A 255 3.73 -14.77 0.36
N ARG A 256 4.19 -13.65 0.90
CA ARG A 256 3.39 -12.41 1.00
C ARG A 256 2.88 -11.95 -0.38
N ALA A 257 3.74 -11.95 -1.40
CA ALA A 257 3.33 -11.58 -2.74
C ALA A 257 2.28 -12.53 -3.33
N GLN A 258 2.30 -13.82 -2.95
CA GLN A 258 1.30 -14.79 -3.37
C GLN A 258 -0.03 -14.60 -2.65
N GLU A 259 -0.02 -14.37 -1.35
CA GLU A 259 -1.22 -14.04 -0.56
C GLU A 259 -1.84 -12.74 -1.05
N ASN A 260 -1.02 -11.75 -1.28
CA ASN A 260 -1.42 -10.48 -1.82
C ASN A 260 -2.17 -10.64 -3.16
N ARG A 261 -1.60 -11.32 -4.15
CA ARG A 261 -2.27 -11.58 -5.43
C ARG A 261 -3.57 -12.36 -5.29
N ARG A 262 -3.69 -13.19 -4.27
CA ARG A 262 -4.93 -13.92 -3.98
C ARG A 262 -6.01 -12.98 -3.45
N LEU A 263 -5.64 -12.07 -2.56
CA LEU A 263 -6.54 -11.04 -2.03
C LEU A 263 -6.96 -10.05 -3.14
N GLU A 264 -6.02 -9.52 -3.92
CA GLU A 264 -6.33 -8.66 -5.07
C GLU A 264 -7.39 -9.26 -5.98
N ARG A 265 -7.22 -10.54 -6.38
CA ARG A 265 -8.20 -11.23 -7.22
C ARG A 265 -9.58 -11.41 -6.58
N GLY A 266 -9.64 -11.49 -5.26
CA GLY A 266 -10.90 -11.59 -4.51
C GLY A 266 -11.57 -10.24 -4.27
N LEU A 267 -10.79 -9.18 -4.21
CA LEU A 267 -11.25 -7.83 -3.87
C LEU A 267 -11.57 -6.96 -5.09
N LEU A 268 -10.81 -7.10 -6.19
CA LEU A 268 -11.15 -6.44 -7.45
C LEU A 268 -12.36 -7.11 -8.10
N PRO A 269 -13.30 -6.32 -8.64
CA PRO A 269 -14.53 -6.89 -9.21
C PRO A 269 -14.29 -7.66 -10.50
N THR A 270 -15.01 -8.77 -10.65
CA THR A 270 -15.26 -9.32 -11.96
C THR A 270 -16.53 -8.68 -12.51
N PRO A 271 -16.46 -7.94 -13.66
CA PRO A 271 -17.63 -7.28 -14.23
C PRO A 271 -18.72 -8.27 -14.62
N LEU A 272 -19.97 -7.95 -14.32
CA LEU A 272 -21.13 -8.75 -14.67
C LEU A 272 -21.75 -8.23 -15.97
N LEU A 273 -21.10 -8.45 -17.12
CA LEU A 273 -21.49 -7.92 -18.43
C LEU A 273 -21.94 -9.00 -19.42
N ALA A 274 -22.25 -10.21 -18.96
CA ALA A 274 -22.66 -11.29 -19.84
C ALA A 274 -23.87 -10.88 -20.72
N GLY A 275 -23.73 -11.03 -22.05
CA GLY A 275 -24.74 -10.65 -23.03
C GLY A 275 -24.87 -9.14 -23.28
N SER A 276 -23.99 -8.30 -22.76
CA SER A 276 -23.89 -6.87 -23.12
C SER A 276 -23.10 -6.68 -24.43
N PRO A 277 -23.49 -5.74 -25.30
CA PRO A 277 -22.67 -5.36 -26.45
C PRO A 277 -21.50 -4.43 -26.06
N LEU A 278 -21.40 -4.03 -24.81
CA LEU A 278 -20.36 -3.13 -24.34
C LEU A 278 -19.05 -3.90 -24.07
N ARG A 279 -17.94 -3.31 -24.50
CA ARG A 279 -16.60 -3.76 -24.09
C ARG A 279 -16.18 -3.01 -22.83
N PHE A 280 -15.45 -3.71 -22.00
CA PHE A 280 -14.97 -3.22 -20.72
C PHE A 280 -13.47 -3.40 -20.61
N ALA A 281 -12.79 -2.36 -20.13
CA ALA A 281 -11.41 -2.43 -19.69
C ALA A 281 -11.27 -1.64 -18.38
N ALA A 282 -10.39 -2.08 -17.49
CA ALA A 282 -10.09 -1.35 -16.27
C ALA A 282 -8.62 -1.46 -15.90
N ARG A 283 -8.13 -0.44 -15.23
CA ARG A 283 -6.80 -0.40 -14.60
C ARG A 283 -6.94 0.07 -13.17
N TYR A 284 -6.27 -0.65 -12.29
CA TYR A 284 -6.15 -0.29 -10.90
C TYR A 284 -4.67 -0.30 -10.49
N ARG A 285 -4.23 0.71 -9.79
CA ARG A 285 -2.87 0.82 -9.27
C ARG A 285 -2.91 1.47 -7.88
N PRO A 286 -2.49 0.76 -6.82
CA PRO A 286 -2.34 1.39 -5.52
C PRO A 286 -1.19 2.40 -5.54
N GLY A 287 -1.33 3.45 -4.76
CA GLY A 287 -0.33 4.49 -4.56
C GLY A 287 0.94 4.02 -3.84
N ARG A 288 1.70 4.96 -3.27
CA ARG A 288 3.03 4.70 -2.66
C ARG A 288 3.05 3.74 -1.48
N SER A 289 1.94 3.45 -0.85
CA SER A 289 1.88 2.77 0.45
C SER A 289 2.26 1.29 0.43
N ARG A 290 2.67 0.70 -0.70
CA ARG A 290 2.84 -0.76 -0.87
C ARG A 290 1.60 -1.56 -0.45
N ALA A 291 0.49 -0.89 -0.28
CA ALA A 291 -0.79 -1.50 -0.01
C ALA A 291 -1.21 -2.33 -1.23
N LEU A 292 -2.02 -3.34 -0.98
CA LEU A 292 -2.59 -4.18 -2.01
C LEU A 292 -3.70 -3.50 -2.76
N LEU A 293 -4.48 -2.74 -2.01
CA LEU A 293 -5.60 -1.93 -2.43
C LEU A 293 -5.54 -0.62 -1.67
N GLY A 294 -6.04 0.44 -2.27
CA GLY A 294 -6.29 1.71 -1.65
C GLY A 294 -7.79 1.98 -1.53
N GLY A 295 -8.16 3.22 -1.24
CA GLY A 295 -9.52 3.68 -1.12
C GLY A 295 -10.35 3.60 -2.41
N ASP A 296 -9.71 3.55 -3.56
CA ASP A 296 -10.34 3.46 -4.88
C ASP A 296 -11.12 2.16 -5.08
N PHE A 297 -12.31 2.26 -5.60
CA PHE A 297 -13.15 1.10 -5.93
C PHE A 297 -13.99 1.35 -7.19
N TYR A 298 -14.32 0.29 -7.91
CA TYR A 298 -15.18 0.35 -9.09
C TYR A 298 -15.98 -0.95 -9.27
N ASP A 299 -17.07 -0.88 -10.02
CA ASP A 299 -17.82 -2.06 -10.42
C ASP A 299 -18.65 -1.80 -11.69
N VAL A 300 -19.02 -2.90 -12.39
CA VAL A 300 -19.90 -2.84 -13.55
C VAL A 300 -20.83 -4.04 -13.55
N VAL A 301 -22.14 -3.79 -13.63
CA VAL A 301 -23.20 -4.80 -13.56
C VAL A 301 -24.23 -4.55 -14.65
N ARG A 302 -24.59 -5.62 -15.39
CA ARG A 302 -25.75 -5.61 -16.27
C ARG A 302 -26.93 -6.26 -15.56
N THR A 303 -28.03 -5.53 -15.45
CA THR A 303 -29.29 -6.01 -14.85
C THR A 303 -30.15 -6.78 -15.87
N PRO A 304 -31.15 -7.57 -15.43
CA PRO A 304 -31.98 -8.37 -16.32
C PRO A 304 -32.77 -7.59 -17.37
N ASP A 305 -33.09 -6.32 -17.12
CA ASP A 305 -33.74 -5.40 -18.06
C ASP A 305 -32.80 -4.94 -19.19
N GLY A 306 -31.51 -5.29 -19.11
CA GLY A 306 -30.50 -4.95 -20.08
C GLY A 306 -29.73 -3.66 -19.79
N THR A 307 -30.10 -2.91 -18.77
CA THR A 307 -29.36 -1.73 -18.31
C THR A 307 -27.98 -2.10 -17.81
N VAL A 308 -26.95 -1.34 -18.15
CA VAL A 308 -25.60 -1.51 -17.63
C VAL A 308 -25.32 -0.39 -16.64
N HIS A 309 -25.08 -0.76 -15.41
CA HIS A 309 -24.70 0.12 -14.33
C HIS A 309 -23.19 0.03 -14.13
N ALA A 310 -22.53 1.19 -14.08
CA ALA A 310 -21.10 1.31 -13.78
C ALA A 310 -20.91 2.33 -12.67
N MET A 311 -19.98 2.06 -11.79
CA MET A 311 -19.56 3.03 -10.79
C MET A 311 -18.06 3.01 -10.60
N ILE A 312 -17.53 4.14 -10.16
CA ILE A 312 -16.18 4.33 -9.65
C ILE A 312 -16.26 5.28 -8.47
N GLY A 313 -15.46 5.05 -7.46
CA GLY A 313 -15.41 5.88 -6.26
C GLY A 313 -14.06 5.82 -5.59
N ASP A 314 -13.86 6.70 -4.65
CA ASP A 314 -12.67 6.82 -3.84
C ASP A 314 -13.05 7.19 -2.40
N VAL A 315 -12.51 6.44 -1.42
CA VAL A 315 -12.64 6.72 0.01
C VAL A 315 -11.51 7.65 0.42
N CYS A 316 -11.84 8.78 1.02
CA CYS A 316 -10.82 9.74 1.47
C CYS A 316 -9.84 9.11 2.46
N GLY A 317 -8.54 9.33 2.24
CA GLY A 317 -7.47 8.75 3.04
C GLY A 317 -6.76 7.58 2.35
N HIS A 318 -5.82 6.98 3.04
CA HIS A 318 -5.00 5.89 2.48
C HIS A 318 -4.63 4.90 3.58
N GLY A 319 -5.02 3.68 3.43
CA GLY A 319 -4.66 2.63 4.37
C GLY A 319 -5.51 1.37 4.22
N PRO A 320 -5.31 0.40 5.12
CA PRO A 320 -6.08 -0.83 5.09
C PRO A 320 -7.57 -0.64 5.41
N ASP A 321 -7.91 0.33 6.27
CA ASP A 321 -9.28 0.57 6.71
C ASP A 321 -10.08 1.25 5.60
N GLU A 322 -9.50 2.23 4.89
CA GLU A 322 -10.10 2.89 3.72
C GLU A 322 -10.25 1.89 2.56
N ALA A 323 -9.28 1.02 2.36
CA ALA A 323 -9.36 -0.04 1.36
C ALA A 323 -10.47 -1.06 1.68
N ALA A 324 -10.65 -1.43 2.95
CA ALA A 324 -11.74 -2.30 3.39
C ALA A 324 -13.10 -1.64 3.15
N LEU A 325 -13.26 -0.38 3.54
CA LEU A 325 -14.48 0.39 3.34
C LEU A 325 -14.83 0.55 1.84
N GLY A 326 -13.82 0.77 0.97
CA GLY A 326 -14.01 0.81 -0.48
C GLY A 326 -14.59 -0.51 -1.03
N VAL A 327 -14.11 -1.67 -0.53
CA VAL A 327 -14.64 -3.00 -0.89
C VAL A 327 -16.08 -3.18 -0.38
N GLU A 328 -16.37 -2.76 0.84
CA GLU A 328 -17.70 -2.83 1.44
C GLU A 328 -18.72 -2.00 0.66
N LEU A 329 -18.37 -0.76 0.33
CA LEU A 329 -19.20 0.13 -0.51
C LEU A 329 -19.42 -0.46 -1.91
N ARG A 330 -18.40 -1.05 -2.52
CA ARG A 330 -18.52 -1.73 -3.81
C ARG A 330 -19.50 -2.91 -3.76
N ILE A 331 -19.39 -3.76 -2.72
CA ILE A 331 -20.26 -4.92 -2.55
C ILE A 331 -21.69 -4.46 -2.26
N ALA A 332 -21.88 -3.45 -1.41
CA ALA A 332 -23.17 -2.84 -1.12
C ALA A 332 -23.80 -2.26 -2.39
N TRP A 333 -23.06 -1.46 -3.15
CA TRP A 333 -23.52 -0.91 -4.42
C TRP A 333 -23.99 -2.03 -5.39
N ARG A 334 -23.21 -3.10 -5.55
CA ARG A 334 -23.58 -4.24 -6.41
C ARG A 334 -24.89 -4.88 -5.96
N ALA A 335 -25.04 -5.10 -4.65
CA ALA A 335 -26.25 -5.71 -4.08
C ALA A 335 -27.48 -4.82 -4.28
N LEU A 336 -27.36 -3.52 -4.03
CA LEU A 336 -28.42 -2.52 -4.22
C LEU A 336 -28.81 -2.40 -5.69
N THR A 337 -27.84 -2.37 -6.61
CA THR A 337 -28.08 -2.36 -8.06
C THR A 337 -28.84 -3.61 -8.52
N LEU A 338 -28.44 -4.80 -8.07
CA LEU A 338 -29.13 -6.05 -8.37
C LEU A 338 -30.53 -6.13 -7.74
N ALA A 339 -30.77 -5.41 -6.65
CA ALA A 339 -32.07 -5.24 -6.03
C ALA A 339 -32.98 -4.23 -6.78
N GLY A 340 -32.44 -3.53 -7.81
CA GLY A 340 -33.17 -2.61 -8.66
C GLY A 340 -33.07 -1.15 -8.27
N LEU A 341 -32.25 -0.79 -7.27
CA LEU A 341 -32.00 0.62 -6.92
C LEU A 341 -31.06 1.26 -7.96
N CYS A 342 -31.27 2.53 -8.24
CA CYS A 342 -30.41 3.32 -9.10
C CYS A 342 -30.49 4.83 -8.74
N GLY A 343 -29.56 5.63 -9.26
CA GLY A 343 -29.55 7.07 -9.11
C GLY A 343 -29.51 7.54 -7.65
N ASP A 344 -30.30 8.58 -7.34
CA ASP A 344 -30.33 9.23 -6.02
C ASP A 344 -30.71 8.28 -4.86
N GLU A 345 -31.65 7.36 -5.08
CA GLU A 345 -32.09 6.39 -4.06
C GLU A 345 -30.96 5.41 -3.71
N LEU A 346 -30.25 4.91 -4.72
CA LEU A 346 -29.09 4.05 -4.51
C LEU A 346 -27.99 4.78 -3.72
N LEU A 347 -27.64 6.01 -4.13
CA LEU A 347 -26.60 6.78 -3.47
C LEU A 347 -26.98 7.15 -2.04
N GLY A 348 -28.26 7.48 -1.79
CA GLY A 348 -28.76 7.74 -0.45
C GLY A 348 -28.67 6.52 0.48
N THR A 349 -28.93 5.32 -0.05
CA THR A 349 -28.79 4.07 0.71
C THR A 349 -27.32 3.74 0.93
N LEU A 350 -26.48 3.94 -0.08
CA LEU A 350 -25.04 3.73 0.01
C LEU A 350 -24.36 4.66 1.02
N GLN A 351 -24.83 5.93 1.11
CA GLN A 351 -24.39 6.86 2.15
C GLN A 351 -24.70 6.32 3.56
N GLN A 352 -25.88 5.73 3.77
CA GLN A 352 -26.21 5.13 5.06
C GLN A 352 -25.27 3.96 5.40
N VAL A 353 -24.90 3.16 4.40
CA VAL A 353 -23.89 2.10 4.60
C VAL A 353 -22.56 2.72 5.04
N LEU A 354 -22.07 3.71 4.30
CA LEU A 354 -20.83 4.42 4.66
C LEU A 354 -20.87 4.97 6.10
N GLU A 355 -21.96 5.64 6.47
CA GLU A 355 -22.11 6.26 7.80
C GLU A 355 -22.11 5.25 8.95
N HIS A 356 -22.48 3.97 8.68
CA HIS A 356 -22.46 2.91 9.69
C HIS A 356 -21.13 2.14 9.73
N GLU A 357 -20.42 2.01 8.62
CA GLU A 357 -19.21 1.20 8.51
C GLU A 357 -17.93 2.02 8.72
N ARG A 358 -17.96 3.35 8.50
CA ARG A 358 -16.79 4.21 8.69
C ARG A 358 -16.34 4.26 10.14
N SER A 359 -15.03 4.23 10.37
CA SER A 359 -14.43 4.27 11.71
C SER A 359 -14.43 5.68 12.33
N ASP A 360 -14.59 6.73 11.51
CA ASP A 360 -14.57 8.13 11.91
C ASP A 360 -15.57 8.95 11.06
N ASP A 361 -16.22 9.94 11.70
CA ASP A 361 -17.18 10.82 11.03
C ASP A 361 -16.55 11.74 9.96
N GLU A 362 -15.23 11.89 9.96
CA GLU A 362 -14.48 12.65 8.95
C GLU A 362 -14.28 11.86 7.65
N ILE A 363 -14.48 10.54 7.67
CA ILE A 363 -14.35 9.70 6.48
C ILE A 363 -15.56 9.89 5.56
N PHE A 364 -15.28 10.19 4.30
CA PHE A 364 -16.25 10.34 3.23
C PHE A 364 -15.80 9.60 1.98
N ALA A 365 -16.67 9.42 1.01
CA ALA A 365 -16.32 8.81 -0.25
C ALA A 365 -16.85 9.61 -1.43
N THR A 366 -16.02 9.81 -2.45
CA THR A 366 -16.46 10.35 -3.74
C THR A 366 -16.99 9.20 -4.62
N LEU A 367 -17.99 9.47 -5.46
CA LEU A 367 -18.56 8.44 -6.31
C LEU A 367 -19.15 9.02 -7.61
N CYS A 368 -18.84 8.35 -8.72
CA CYS A 368 -19.50 8.53 -10.01
C CYS A 368 -20.30 7.27 -10.35
N ALA A 369 -21.60 7.41 -10.56
CA ALA A 369 -22.49 6.33 -10.99
C ALA A 369 -23.10 6.64 -12.36
N VAL A 370 -23.07 5.65 -13.26
CA VAL A 370 -23.58 5.75 -14.62
C VAL A 370 -24.51 4.58 -14.91
N ASP A 371 -25.73 4.86 -15.36
CA ASP A 371 -26.73 3.89 -15.78
C ASP A 371 -26.92 3.99 -17.29
N ILE A 372 -26.39 3.05 -18.06
CA ILE A 372 -26.47 3.01 -19.53
C ILE A 372 -27.70 2.25 -19.96
N SER A 373 -28.56 2.90 -20.77
CA SER A 373 -29.79 2.31 -21.29
C SER A 373 -29.53 1.00 -22.07
N PRO A 374 -30.51 0.08 -22.14
CA PRO A 374 -30.33 -1.20 -22.83
C PRO A 374 -29.95 -1.07 -24.31
N ASP A 375 -30.38 0.01 -24.98
CA ASP A 375 -29.99 0.33 -26.36
C ASP A 375 -28.58 0.94 -26.47
N GLY A 376 -27.93 1.25 -25.33
CA GLY A 376 -26.59 1.82 -25.23
C GLY A 376 -26.46 3.24 -25.74
N ARG A 377 -27.58 3.96 -25.97
CA ARG A 377 -27.56 5.29 -26.60
C ARG A 377 -27.62 6.45 -25.61
N ARG A 378 -28.11 6.19 -24.42
CA ARG A 378 -28.29 7.19 -23.36
C ARG A 378 -27.72 6.68 -22.06
N ALA A 379 -27.34 7.60 -21.21
CA ALA A 379 -26.92 7.28 -19.83
C ALA A 379 -27.53 8.28 -18.84
N GLY A 380 -27.84 7.80 -17.65
CA GLY A 380 -28.05 8.62 -16.47
C GLY A 380 -26.75 8.71 -15.69
N LEU A 381 -26.34 9.90 -15.30
CA LEU A 381 -25.14 10.18 -14.53
C LEU A 381 -25.51 10.81 -13.19
N CYS A 382 -24.98 10.26 -12.09
CA CYS A 382 -24.97 10.88 -10.77
C CYS A 382 -23.53 11.05 -10.30
N LEU A 383 -23.20 12.22 -9.79
CA LEU A 383 -21.90 12.55 -9.24
C LEU A 383 -22.05 12.92 -7.76
N ALA A 384 -21.24 12.31 -6.92
CA ALA A 384 -21.10 12.58 -5.49
C ALA A 384 -19.67 13.04 -5.19
N GLY A 385 -19.36 14.32 -5.44
CA GLY A 385 -18.02 14.88 -5.22
C GLY A 385 -16.93 14.36 -6.16
N HIS A 386 -17.27 13.54 -7.15
CA HIS A 386 -16.31 12.80 -7.97
C HIS A 386 -16.03 13.48 -9.32
N PRO A 387 -14.82 13.32 -9.91
CA PRO A 387 -14.52 13.84 -11.24
C PRO A 387 -15.49 13.36 -12.32
N SER A 388 -15.82 14.25 -13.26
CA SER A 388 -16.71 13.93 -14.38
C SER A 388 -16.06 12.97 -15.37
N PRO A 389 -16.81 11.97 -15.88
CA PRO A 389 -16.34 11.07 -16.92
C PRO A 389 -15.95 11.77 -18.22
N LEU A 390 -14.97 11.20 -18.92
CA LEU A 390 -14.55 11.63 -20.25
C LEU A 390 -15.32 10.85 -21.32
N LEU A 391 -16.08 11.54 -22.15
CA LEU A 391 -16.80 10.98 -23.28
C LEU A 391 -16.06 11.26 -24.58
N SER A 392 -15.81 10.20 -25.36
CA SER A 392 -15.26 10.27 -26.71
C SER A 392 -16.24 9.66 -27.71
N ARG A 393 -16.39 10.30 -28.87
CA ARG A 393 -17.20 9.82 -30.00
C ARG A 393 -16.43 9.93 -31.30
N PRO A 394 -16.72 9.11 -32.30
CA PRO A 394 -16.14 9.30 -33.64
C PRO A 394 -16.42 10.68 -34.19
N GLY A 395 -15.41 11.30 -34.78
CA GLY A 395 -15.55 12.61 -35.44
C GLY A 395 -15.72 13.82 -34.50
N THR A 396 -15.70 13.62 -33.17
CA THR A 396 -15.74 14.71 -32.21
C THR A 396 -14.59 14.60 -31.18
N PRO A 397 -14.01 15.74 -30.74
CA PRO A 397 -13.01 15.72 -29.69
C PRO A 397 -13.56 15.09 -28.40
N ALA A 398 -12.73 14.33 -27.70
CA ALA A 398 -13.07 13.85 -26.37
C ALA A 398 -13.35 15.03 -25.41
N ARG A 399 -14.37 14.92 -24.57
CA ARG A 399 -14.76 15.98 -23.65
C ARG A 399 -15.25 15.42 -22.34
N LEU A 400 -15.05 16.13 -21.25
CA LEU A 400 -15.66 15.83 -19.97
C LEU A 400 -17.19 16.02 -20.06
N LEU A 401 -17.93 15.18 -19.36
CA LEU A 401 -19.37 15.39 -19.17
C LEU A 401 -19.59 16.60 -18.26
N PRO A 402 -20.77 17.27 -18.34
CA PRO A 402 -21.07 18.41 -17.49
C PRO A 402 -20.98 18.07 -15.99
N TYR A 403 -20.56 19.04 -15.19
CA TYR A 403 -20.36 18.90 -13.75
C TYR A 403 -21.44 19.63 -12.92
N ASP A 404 -22.39 20.30 -13.57
CA ASP A 404 -23.35 21.23 -12.95
C ASP A 404 -24.26 20.55 -11.91
N ASN A 405 -24.51 19.26 -12.04
CA ASN A 405 -25.37 18.47 -11.16
C ASN A 405 -24.57 17.62 -10.12
N ASN A 406 -23.32 17.99 -9.83
CA ASN A 406 -22.54 17.29 -8.84
C ASN A 406 -23.09 17.56 -7.43
N GLY A 407 -23.43 16.47 -6.71
CA GLY A 407 -23.78 16.52 -5.30
C GLY A 407 -22.54 16.43 -4.40
N PRO A 408 -22.70 16.59 -3.08
CA PRO A 408 -21.60 16.40 -2.13
C PRO A 408 -21.11 14.96 -2.15
N ALA A 409 -19.86 14.71 -1.74
CA ALA A 409 -19.39 13.36 -1.49
C ALA A 409 -20.26 12.66 -0.44
N LEU A 410 -20.34 11.33 -0.52
CA LEU A 410 -21.09 10.52 0.44
C LEU A 410 -20.49 10.67 1.84
N GLY A 411 -21.34 10.87 2.84
CA GLY A 411 -20.92 11.03 4.23
C GLY A 411 -20.63 12.47 4.65
N LEU A 412 -20.54 13.45 3.72
CA LEU A 412 -20.27 14.85 4.07
C LEU A 412 -21.51 15.59 4.60
N LEU A 413 -22.68 15.32 4.01
CA LEU A 413 -23.90 16.06 4.36
C LEU A 413 -25.08 15.10 4.60
N PRO A 414 -25.71 15.13 5.78
CA PRO A 414 -26.92 14.35 6.03
C PRO A 414 -28.05 14.75 5.07
N GLY A 415 -28.75 13.76 4.50
CA GLY A 415 -29.87 14.00 3.60
C GLY A 415 -29.50 14.62 2.25
N ALA A 416 -28.24 14.48 1.86
CA ALA A 416 -27.76 14.91 0.55
C ALA A 416 -28.56 14.29 -0.60
N ARG A 417 -28.54 14.94 -1.75
CA ARG A 417 -29.21 14.51 -2.98
C ARG A 417 -28.25 14.56 -4.16
N TRP A 418 -28.40 13.60 -5.07
CA TRP A 418 -27.58 13.45 -6.26
C TRP A 418 -28.45 13.46 -7.52
N PRO A 419 -28.76 14.64 -8.06
CA PRO A 419 -29.64 14.75 -9.22
C PRO A 419 -29.08 13.96 -10.41
N ARG A 420 -29.91 13.11 -10.99
CA ARG A 420 -29.55 12.30 -12.16
C ARG A 420 -29.59 13.14 -13.42
N MET A 421 -28.45 13.32 -14.06
CA MET A 421 -28.32 13.99 -15.36
C MET A 421 -28.46 12.98 -16.50
N GLN A 422 -29.25 13.31 -17.52
CA GLN A 422 -29.37 12.52 -18.75
C GLN A 422 -28.29 12.92 -19.76
N VAL A 423 -27.60 11.95 -20.31
CA VAL A 423 -26.53 12.13 -21.28
C VAL A 423 -26.84 11.33 -22.53
N GLU A 424 -26.83 11.97 -23.70
CA GLU A 424 -26.89 11.30 -24.98
C GLU A 424 -25.49 10.77 -25.34
N LEU A 425 -25.35 9.46 -25.45
CA LEU A 425 -24.08 8.80 -25.80
C LEU A 425 -23.91 8.64 -27.32
N GLY A 426 -25.00 8.39 -28.05
CA GLY A 426 -24.98 8.13 -29.49
C GLY A 426 -24.84 6.65 -29.83
N ALA A 427 -24.49 6.35 -31.09
CA ALA A 427 -24.36 4.97 -31.59
C ALA A 427 -23.02 4.34 -31.21
N GLU A 428 -21.95 5.10 -31.33
CA GLU A 428 -20.58 4.68 -31.04
C GLU A 428 -19.96 5.67 -30.05
N TRP A 429 -19.36 5.15 -29.00
CA TRP A 429 -18.77 5.98 -27.96
C TRP A 429 -17.78 5.19 -27.09
N SER A 430 -16.93 5.94 -26.41
CA SER A 430 -16.04 5.48 -25.36
C SER A 430 -16.22 6.37 -24.15
N LEU A 431 -16.51 5.80 -23.01
CA LEU A 431 -16.73 6.50 -21.74
C LEU A 431 -15.68 6.04 -20.73
N MET A 432 -14.85 6.99 -20.29
CA MET A 432 -13.79 6.76 -19.31
C MET A 432 -14.19 7.38 -17.97
N LEU A 433 -14.29 6.56 -16.94
CA LEU A 433 -14.43 6.96 -15.56
C LEU A 433 -13.06 6.82 -14.90
N TYR A 434 -12.70 7.71 -13.99
CA TYR A 434 -11.37 7.73 -13.37
C TYR A 434 -11.42 8.41 -12.01
N THR A 435 -10.54 7.97 -11.09
CA THR A 435 -10.29 8.61 -9.80
C THR A 435 -9.25 9.73 -9.94
N ASP A 436 -9.13 10.56 -8.94
CA ASP A 436 -8.26 11.74 -8.94
C ASP A 436 -6.78 11.40 -9.03
N GLY A 437 -6.35 10.20 -8.61
CA GLY A 437 -4.98 9.72 -8.82
C GLY A 437 -4.51 9.73 -10.29
N LEU A 438 -5.45 9.76 -11.26
CA LEU A 438 -5.11 9.94 -12.67
C LEU A 438 -4.71 11.39 -13.02
N ILE A 439 -5.18 12.38 -12.28
CA ILE A 439 -5.04 13.80 -12.59
C ILE A 439 -4.22 14.60 -11.57
N GLU A 440 -4.02 14.08 -10.36
CA GLU A 440 -3.32 14.78 -9.28
C GLU A 440 -1.79 14.62 -9.34
N GLY A 441 -1.28 13.74 -10.19
CA GLY A 441 0.15 13.53 -10.39
C GLY A 441 0.88 14.81 -10.85
N HIS A 442 2.12 14.98 -10.39
CA HIS A 442 2.96 16.12 -10.80
C HIS A 442 3.55 15.91 -12.18
N VAL A 443 3.71 16.98 -12.93
CA VAL A 443 4.30 16.97 -14.27
C VAL A 443 5.74 17.46 -14.22
N GLY A 444 6.69 16.64 -14.71
CA GLY A 444 8.06 17.07 -14.98
C GLY A 444 8.90 17.42 -13.75
N GLY A 445 8.63 16.87 -12.58
CA GLY A 445 9.37 17.15 -11.34
C GLY A 445 9.09 18.53 -10.73
N GLY A 446 8.12 19.27 -11.29
CA GLY A 446 7.61 20.55 -10.79
C GLY A 446 6.50 20.40 -9.74
N ARG A 447 5.83 21.51 -9.42
CA ARG A 447 4.63 21.55 -8.56
C ARG A 447 3.33 21.55 -9.37
N GLU A 448 3.42 21.57 -10.69
CA GLU A 448 2.28 21.57 -11.58
C GLU A 448 1.65 20.18 -11.64
N ARG A 449 0.34 20.10 -11.43
CA ARG A 449 -0.42 18.85 -11.57
C ARG A 449 -0.90 18.68 -13.01
N LEU A 450 -1.07 17.44 -13.44
CA LEU A 450 -1.61 17.13 -14.78
C LEU A 450 -2.99 17.77 -14.97
N GLY A 451 -3.86 17.67 -13.97
CA GLY A 451 -5.21 18.20 -14.00
C GLY A 451 -6.12 17.54 -15.02
N GLN A 452 -7.38 17.93 -15.03
CA GLN A 452 -8.36 17.38 -15.98
C GLN A 452 -8.04 17.75 -17.42
N ASP A 453 -7.60 18.98 -17.68
CA ASP A 453 -7.28 19.45 -19.03
C ASP A 453 -6.08 18.69 -19.62
N GLY A 454 -5.04 18.46 -18.81
CA GLY A 454 -3.87 17.69 -19.22
C GLY A 454 -4.23 16.23 -19.54
N MET A 455 -5.08 15.61 -18.71
CA MET A 455 -5.59 14.25 -18.94
C MET A 455 -6.43 14.19 -20.25
N VAL A 456 -7.31 15.13 -20.46
CA VAL A 456 -8.15 15.20 -21.67
C VAL A 456 -7.27 15.30 -22.92
N GLU A 457 -6.23 16.15 -22.90
CA GLU A 457 -5.33 16.33 -24.04
C GLU A 457 -4.48 15.08 -24.27
N LEU A 458 -4.00 14.44 -23.21
CA LEU A 458 -3.27 13.18 -23.28
C LEU A 458 -4.12 12.09 -23.97
N VAL A 459 -5.35 11.89 -23.52
CA VAL A 459 -6.26 10.90 -24.11
C VAL A 459 -6.63 11.27 -25.57
N ARG A 460 -6.82 12.53 -25.89
CA ARG A 460 -7.07 13.00 -27.27
C ARG A 460 -5.93 12.64 -28.20
N ARG A 461 -4.69 12.89 -27.80
CA ARG A 461 -3.49 12.55 -28.55
C ARG A 461 -3.38 11.05 -28.78
N GLN A 462 -3.49 10.24 -27.73
CA GLN A 462 -3.40 8.79 -27.79
C GLN A 462 -4.49 8.18 -28.68
N ARG A 463 -5.70 8.72 -28.64
CA ARG A 463 -6.77 8.30 -29.56
C ARG A 463 -6.52 8.72 -31.00
N ALA A 464 -5.90 9.86 -31.26
CA ALA A 464 -5.48 10.28 -32.60
C ALA A 464 -4.39 9.35 -33.17
N GLU A 465 -3.59 8.74 -32.31
CA GLU A 465 -2.61 7.69 -32.66
C GLU A 465 -3.28 6.31 -32.90
N GLY A 466 -4.60 6.20 -32.71
CA GLY A 466 -5.38 4.98 -32.96
C GLY A 466 -5.54 4.05 -31.76
N LEU A 467 -5.08 4.44 -30.56
CA LEU A 467 -5.22 3.61 -29.37
C LEU A 467 -6.69 3.55 -28.90
N THR A 468 -7.13 2.35 -28.52
CA THR A 468 -8.49 2.07 -28.06
C THR A 468 -8.51 1.02 -26.95
N GLY A 469 -9.58 0.93 -26.18
CA GLY A 469 -9.81 -0.13 -25.20
C GLY A 469 -8.66 -0.26 -24.20
N GLU A 470 -8.22 -1.48 -24.01
CA GLU A 470 -7.15 -1.86 -23.07
C GLU A 470 -5.80 -1.18 -23.38
N GLU A 471 -5.48 -0.99 -24.67
CA GLU A 471 -4.23 -0.34 -25.08
C GLU A 471 -4.23 1.14 -24.73
N LEU A 472 -5.35 1.82 -24.92
CA LEU A 472 -5.53 3.21 -24.51
C LEU A 472 -5.34 3.36 -23.00
N LEU A 473 -6.03 2.54 -22.18
CA LEU A 473 -5.88 2.60 -20.72
C LEU A 473 -4.44 2.36 -20.27
N ARG A 474 -3.78 1.36 -20.86
CA ARG A 474 -2.40 1.04 -20.52
C ARG A 474 -1.45 2.20 -20.86
N ALA A 475 -1.61 2.79 -22.04
CA ALA A 475 -0.81 3.93 -22.46
C ALA A 475 -1.05 5.14 -21.54
N THR A 476 -2.31 5.47 -21.28
CA THR A 476 -2.70 6.59 -20.40
C THR A 476 -2.09 6.45 -19.01
N VAL A 477 -2.27 5.31 -18.35
CA VAL A 477 -1.75 5.08 -16.98
C VAL A 477 -0.23 5.06 -16.93
N ASN A 478 0.43 4.47 -17.94
CA ASN A 478 1.89 4.47 -18.00
C ASN A 478 2.46 5.88 -18.20
N GLU A 479 1.87 6.68 -19.07
CA GLU A 479 2.32 8.05 -19.31
C GLU A 479 2.11 8.95 -18.08
N VAL A 480 0.95 8.86 -17.41
CA VAL A 480 0.71 9.57 -16.14
C VAL A 480 1.76 9.20 -15.11
N ARG A 481 2.09 7.91 -15.00
CA ARG A 481 3.13 7.44 -14.08
C ARG A 481 4.53 7.97 -14.44
N GLU A 482 4.88 8.01 -15.73
CA GLU A 482 6.14 8.56 -16.19
C GLU A 482 6.23 10.06 -15.91
N LEU A 483 5.17 10.83 -16.18
CA LEU A 483 5.06 12.25 -15.85
C LEU A 483 5.26 12.51 -14.36
N ASN A 484 4.76 11.62 -13.50
CA ASN A 484 4.89 11.70 -12.04
C ASN A 484 6.23 11.14 -11.49
N GLY A 485 7.20 10.86 -12.34
CA GLY A 485 8.53 10.38 -11.93
C GLY A 485 8.62 8.88 -11.61
N GLY A 486 7.66 8.07 -12.07
CA GLY A 486 7.69 6.60 -12.02
C GLY A 486 6.88 5.97 -10.90
N GLU A 487 6.48 6.72 -9.88
CA GLU A 487 5.54 6.29 -8.83
C GLU A 487 4.28 7.16 -8.86
N LEU A 488 3.15 6.59 -8.48
CA LEU A 488 1.89 7.34 -8.33
C LEU A 488 1.88 8.02 -6.95
N ALA A 489 1.31 9.21 -6.89
CA ALA A 489 1.17 9.95 -5.64
C ALA A 489 0.01 9.40 -4.80
N ASP A 490 -1.04 8.90 -5.46
CA ASP A 490 -2.26 8.39 -4.89
C ASP A 490 -2.70 7.10 -5.59
N ASP A 491 -3.73 6.44 -5.05
CA ASP A 491 -4.40 5.32 -5.68
C ASP A 491 -4.99 5.76 -7.03
N LEU A 492 -5.04 4.85 -7.98
CA LEU A 492 -5.52 5.13 -9.32
C LEU A 492 -6.43 4.01 -9.80
N ALA A 493 -7.66 4.34 -10.09
CA ALA A 493 -8.59 3.49 -10.81
C ALA A 493 -9.07 4.16 -12.10
N VAL A 494 -9.15 3.40 -13.17
CA VAL A 494 -9.74 3.84 -14.43
C VAL A 494 -10.58 2.73 -15.00
N VAL A 495 -11.79 3.06 -15.40
CA VAL A 495 -12.73 2.18 -16.09
C VAL A 495 -13.06 2.76 -17.44
N LEU A 496 -13.00 1.94 -18.47
CA LEU A 496 -13.37 2.29 -19.84
C LEU A 496 -14.48 1.38 -20.32
N LEU A 497 -15.57 1.97 -20.74
CA LEU A 497 -16.67 1.31 -21.41
C LEU A 497 -16.71 1.77 -22.85
N ASP A 498 -16.71 0.83 -23.80
CA ASP A 498 -16.77 1.11 -25.23
C ASP A 498 -18.00 0.47 -25.86
N ARG A 499 -18.67 1.22 -26.72
CA ARG A 499 -19.68 0.73 -27.64
C ARG A 499 -19.22 0.97 -29.06
N THR A 500 -19.00 -0.10 -29.79
CA THR A 500 -18.76 -0.06 -31.25
C THR A 500 -20.03 -0.46 -31.99
N ALA A 501 -20.22 0.05 -33.22
CA ALA A 501 -21.35 -0.29 -34.08
C ALA A 501 -21.41 -1.79 -34.41
#